data_225a4fdce401b3a9321ed89f09c14052
#
_entry.id   225a4fdce401b3a9321ed89f09c14052
#
_cell.length_a   1.000
_cell.length_b   1.000
_cell.length_c   1.000
_cell.angle_alpha   90.00
_cell.angle_beta   90.00
_cell.angle_gamma   90.00
#
_symmetry.space_group_name_H-M   'P 1'
#
loop_
_entity.id
_entity.type
_entity.pdbx_description
1 polymer ?
#
loop_
_entity_poly.entity_id
_entity_poly.type
_entity_poly.pdbx_seq_one_letter_code
_entity_poly.pdbx_strand_id
1 'polypeptide(L)'
;MKTLYLDIFSGISGDMFIGALIDLGADDRKLERELKKLKLDGYHLHVARQQKSGIAGVKFDVHLADAHKHRHEHEHHHASRFTHHGQHHHEENRTFEEIKKLIGRSTLSAWVKNKSVAVFQRLAEAEGKIHGRQPEKVHFHEVGAVDSIVDIVGACIALELLGKPRVLAAPVVEGTGWVDCAHGRFPVPAPATLAILGARGIGVTQCDEPHELVTPTGAALLAEFIESFGPMQSLVAEKIGFGLGTRDHQTRPNVLRAVLGEALEFSLQAASRARQAEAWTPTRDWETDRVAVLETNLDDVSGEILGHFVEAALAAGALDVFHTPIQMKKNRPGVLLTVLCAETDADRFSEMILRETSAFGVRQTMAERRKLRREFTKIKTPVGEITFKIGRLNGKVVQAAPEFESCKKLAVRAKIPLKRVYEAALKAVKSGPDF
;
A
#
# COMPACT_ATOMS: atom_id res chain seq x y z
N MET A 1 -11.51 1.45 -14.86
CA MET A 1 -12.39 0.96 -13.76
C MET A 1 -12.22 1.89 -12.57
N LYS A 2 -13.33 2.39 -11.98
CA LYS A 2 -13.21 3.29 -10.82
C LYS A 2 -12.58 2.59 -9.65
N THR A 3 -11.58 3.24 -9.07
CA THR A 3 -10.79 2.75 -7.94
C THR A 3 -10.92 3.72 -6.77
N LEU A 4 -11.20 3.17 -5.60
CA LEU A 4 -11.20 3.84 -4.33
C LEU A 4 -9.90 3.48 -3.61
N TYR A 5 -9.07 4.45 -3.28
CA TYR A 5 -7.89 4.26 -2.47
C TYR A 5 -8.13 4.84 -1.07
N LEU A 6 -7.92 4.01 -0.05
CA LEU A 6 -8.02 4.40 1.35
C LEU A 6 -6.63 4.68 1.92
N ASP A 7 -6.41 5.89 2.34
CA ASP A 7 -5.19 6.29 3.02
C ASP A 7 -5.45 6.28 4.53
N ILE A 8 -5.07 5.17 5.13
CA ILE A 8 -5.37 4.81 6.52
C ILE A 8 -4.24 5.18 7.48
N PHE A 9 -3.56 6.30 7.25
CA PHE A 9 -2.43 6.79 8.05
C PHE A 9 -2.79 7.08 9.52
N SER A 10 -4.07 7.26 9.82
CA SER A 10 -4.63 7.44 11.17
C SER A 10 -5.62 6.33 11.54
N GLY A 11 -5.46 5.16 10.91
CA GLY A 11 -6.37 4.03 11.14
C GLY A 11 -7.71 4.14 10.43
N ILE A 12 -8.67 3.34 10.87
CA ILE A 12 -10.02 3.27 10.30
C ILE A 12 -11.01 2.69 11.32
N SER A 13 -12.20 3.29 11.34
CA SER A 13 -13.41 2.78 12.01
C SER A 13 -14.60 2.81 11.05
N GLY A 14 -15.72 2.23 11.44
CA GLY A 14 -16.92 2.18 10.57
C GLY A 14 -17.46 3.57 10.26
N ASP A 15 -17.60 4.42 11.26
CA ASP A 15 -18.06 5.81 11.14
C ASP A 15 -17.13 6.64 10.23
N MET A 16 -15.81 6.54 10.41
CA MET A 16 -14.84 7.23 9.54
C MET A 16 -14.94 6.74 8.09
N PHE A 17 -15.14 5.46 7.87
CA PHE A 17 -15.29 4.93 6.52
C PHE A 17 -16.54 5.46 5.84
N ILE A 18 -17.69 5.42 6.51
CA ILE A 18 -18.94 5.96 5.98
C ILE A 18 -18.81 7.46 5.73
N GLY A 19 -18.26 8.21 6.69
CA GLY A 19 -18.02 9.65 6.55
C GLY A 19 -17.20 9.99 5.31
N ALA A 20 -16.11 9.26 5.07
CA ALA A 20 -15.29 9.45 3.89
C ALA A 20 -16.03 9.15 2.58
N LEU A 21 -16.86 8.09 2.55
CA LEU A 21 -17.67 7.75 1.37
C LEU A 21 -18.76 8.79 1.10
N ILE A 22 -19.37 9.38 2.14
CA ILE A 22 -20.33 10.46 2.00
C ILE A 22 -19.61 11.70 1.45
N ASP A 23 -18.43 12.05 1.94
CA ASP A 23 -17.66 13.19 1.45
C ASP A 23 -17.22 13.03 -0.02
N LEU A 24 -17.03 11.79 -0.49
CA LEU A 24 -16.82 11.45 -1.90
C LEU A 24 -18.08 11.60 -2.77
N GLY A 25 -19.26 11.70 -2.14
CA GLY A 25 -20.55 11.92 -2.81
C GLY A 25 -21.53 10.75 -2.73
N ALA A 26 -21.36 9.81 -1.79
CA ALA A 26 -22.44 8.91 -1.43
C ALA A 26 -23.57 9.73 -0.78
N ASP A 27 -24.80 9.58 -1.31
CA ASP A 27 -25.97 10.34 -0.86
C ASP A 27 -26.41 9.88 0.54
N ASP A 28 -26.23 10.72 1.55
CA ASP A 28 -26.56 10.46 2.95
C ASP A 28 -28.03 10.15 3.18
N ARG A 29 -28.94 10.83 2.46
CA ARG A 29 -30.38 10.60 2.55
C ARG A 29 -30.77 9.26 1.92
N LYS A 30 -30.08 8.84 0.87
CA LYS A 30 -30.29 7.49 0.31
C LYS A 30 -29.74 6.44 1.25
N LEU A 31 -28.58 6.67 1.84
CA LEU A 31 -27.99 5.78 2.85
C LEU A 31 -28.96 5.55 4.00
N GLU A 32 -29.52 6.62 4.58
CA GLU A 32 -30.50 6.51 5.67
C GLU A 32 -31.76 5.74 5.26
N ARG A 33 -32.29 6.00 4.04
CA ARG A 33 -33.46 5.26 3.53
C ARG A 33 -33.18 3.76 3.33
N GLU A 34 -31.99 3.42 2.87
CA GLU A 34 -31.59 2.01 2.72
C GLU A 34 -31.41 1.35 4.09
N LEU A 35 -30.80 2.03 5.08
CA LEU A 35 -30.64 1.50 6.44
C LEU A 35 -31.99 1.23 7.11
N LYS A 36 -33.01 2.06 6.89
CA LYS A 36 -34.38 1.83 7.40
C LYS A 36 -35.01 0.50 6.92
N LYS A 37 -34.49 -0.08 5.82
CA LYS A 37 -34.94 -1.40 5.36
C LYS A 37 -34.51 -2.56 6.26
N LEU A 38 -33.57 -2.35 7.17
CA LEU A 38 -33.21 -3.30 8.22
C LEU A 38 -34.31 -3.47 9.26
N LYS A 39 -35.22 -2.49 9.39
CA LYS A 39 -36.23 -2.45 10.46
C LYS A 39 -35.61 -2.57 11.84
N LEU A 40 -34.51 -1.85 12.02
CA LEU A 40 -33.78 -1.70 13.28
C LEU A 40 -34.20 -0.37 13.90
N ASP A 41 -34.74 -0.40 15.09
CA ASP A 41 -35.23 0.76 15.84
C ASP A 41 -34.21 1.20 16.92
N GLY A 42 -34.47 2.32 17.55
CA GLY A 42 -33.69 2.80 18.71
C GLY A 42 -32.41 3.58 18.35
N TYR A 43 -32.26 4.05 17.12
CA TYR A 43 -31.16 4.92 16.73
C TYR A 43 -31.60 6.04 15.79
N HIS A 44 -30.76 7.08 15.70
CA HIS A 44 -30.83 8.10 14.67
C HIS A 44 -29.42 8.45 14.18
N LEU A 45 -29.34 8.82 12.91
CA LEU A 45 -28.08 9.19 12.26
C LEU A 45 -27.83 10.68 12.39
N HIS A 46 -26.60 11.03 12.70
CA HIS A 46 -26.14 12.40 12.65
C HIS A 46 -24.99 12.51 11.65
N VAL A 47 -25.21 13.26 10.58
CA VAL A 47 -24.22 13.51 9.53
C VAL A 47 -23.95 15.00 9.46
N ALA A 48 -22.70 15.39 9.71
CA ALA A 48 -22.33 16.80 9.76
C ALA A 48 -20.97 17.05 9.08
N ARG A 49 -20.86 18.18 8.39
CA ARG A 49 -19.56 18.69 7.96
C ARG A 49 -18.88 19.38 9.12
N GLN A 50 -17.67 18.95 9.43
CA GLN A 50 -16.85 19.46 10.53
C GLN A 50 -15.40 19.63 10.08
N GLN A 51 -14.57 20.19 10.95
CA GLN A 51 -13.13 20.27 10.75
C GLN A 51 -12.38 19.57 11.88
N LYS A 52 -11.30 18.88 11.52
CA LYS A 52 -10.37 18.28 12.47
C LYS A 52 -8.94 18.60 12.05
N SER A 53 -8.18 19.23 12.93
CA SER A 53 -6.81 19.71 12.62
C SER A 53 -6.74 20.55 11.32
N GLY A 54 -7.76 21.37 11.06
CA GLY A 54 -7.85 22.20 9.86
C GLY A 54 -8.33 21.48 8.60
N ILE A 55 -8.56 20.16 8.65
CA ILE A 55 -9.09 19.37 7.53
C ILE A 55 -10.61 19.31 7.63
N ALA A 56 -11.31 19.81 6.60
CA ALA A 56 -12.75 19.68 6.48
C ALA A 56 -13.13 18.28 5.99
N GLY A 57 -14.16 17.68 6.58
CA GLY A 57 -14.63 16.35 6.23
C GLY A 57 -16.04 16.09 6.76
N VAL A 58 -16.49 14.87 6.64
CA VAL A 58 -17.78 14.41 7.16
C VAL A 58 -17.60 13.60 8.41
N LYS A 59 -18.30 14.02 9.48
CA LYS A 59 -18.52 13.24 10.69
C LYS A 59 -19.84 12.49 10.54
N PHE A 60 -19.78 11.18 10.71
CA PHE A 60 -20.94 10.31 10.75
C PHE A 60 -21.04 9.70 12.15
N ASP A 61 -22.18 9.86 12.80
CA ASP A 61 -22.42 9.32 14.14
C ASP A 61 -23.77 8.59 14.20
N VAL A 62 -23.79 7.49 14.94
CA VAL A 62 -25.00 6.73 15.28
C VAL A 62 -25.34 7.01 16.73
N HIS A 63 -26.44 7.71 16.96
CA HIS A 63 -26.94 8.03 18.30
C HIS A 63 -28.05 7.08 18.70
N LEU A 64 -27.92 6.44 19.86
CA LEU A 64 -28.94 5.56 20.44
C LEU A 64 -30.02 6.39 21.13
N ALA A 65 -31.30 6.01 20.98
CA ALA A 65 -32.46 6.79 21.44
C ALA A 65 -32.54 6.99 22.97
N ASP A 66 -31.95 6.10 23.74
CA ASP A 66 -32.00 6.17 25.21
C ASP A 66 -30.93 7.06 25.85
N ALA A 67 -29.98 7.60 25.07
CA ALA A 67 -28.93 8.48 25.61
C ALA A 67 -29.41 9.89 26.00
N HIS A 68 -30.68 10.25 25.71
CA HIS A 68 -31.18 11.62 25.89
C HIS A 68 -31.89 11.89 27.21
N LYS A 69 -32.08 10.92 28.13
CA LYS A 69 -32.84 11.13 29.39
C LYS A 69 -32.06 11.72 30.55
N HIS A 70 -30.73 11.91 30.48
CA HIS A 70 -29.93 12.37 31.63
C HIS A 70 -28.98 13.54 31.31
N ARG A 71 -29.45 14.53 30.54
CA ARG A 71 -28.68 15.78 30.36
C ARG A 71 -29.51 17.01 30.65
N HIS A 72 -30.11 17.05 31.88
CA HIS A 72 -30.51 18.31 32.49
C HIS A 72 -30.13 18.31 33.96
N GLU A 73 -29.43 19.39 34.34
CA GLU A 73 -29.05 19.80 35.67
C GLU A 73 -27.88 19.05 36.34
N HIS A 74 -26.69 19.62 36.25
CA HIS A 74 -25.97 20.19 37.38
C HIS A 74 -24.60 20.73 36.95
N GLU A 75 -24.47 22.04 36.97
CA GLU A 75 -23.18 22.74 37.12
C GLU A 75 -22.64 22.56 38.51
N HIS A 76 -21.31 22.54 38.59
CA HIS A 76 -20.44 22.75 39.74
C HIS A 76 -20.08 21.60 40.69
N HIS A 77 -18.81 21.39 40.76
CA HIS A 77 -17.85 21.18 41.85
C HIS A 77 -17.03 19.88 41.87
N HIS A 78 -15.76 20.13 41.68
CA HIS A 78 -14.53 19.49 42.22
C HIS A 78 -14.54 18.09 42.89
N ALA A 79 -13.54 17.32 42.45
CA ALA A 79 -12.64 16.44 43.21
C ALA A 79 -13.12 15.04 43.59
N SER A 80 -12.42 14.09 42.99
CA SER A 80 -11.94 12.80 43.54
C SER A 80 -12.92 11.94 44.35
N ARG A 81 -13.23 10.78 43.80
CA ARG A 81 -12.96 9.44 44.43
C ARG A 81 -13.56 8.32 43.59
N PHE A 82 -12.73 7.33 43.39
CA PHE A 82 -13.10 6.01 42.82
C PHE A 82 -14.18 5.34 43.65
N THR A 83 -15.27 4.93 43.02
CA THR A 83 -15.98 3.66 43.32
C THR A 83 -16.89 3.33 42.16
N HIS A 84 -16.54 2.28 41.43
CA HIS A 84 -17.38 1.67 40.42
C HIS A 84 -18.52 0.89 41.06
N HIS A 85 -19.74 1.23 40.72
CA HIS A 85 -20.86 0.30 40.49
C HIS A 85 -21.77 0.97 39.45
N GLY A 86 -21.40 0.86 38.17
CA GLY A 86 -22.25 1.25 37.06
C GLY A 86 -23.23 0.12 36.75
N GLN A 87 -24.51 0.41 36.82
CA GLN A 87 -25.57 -0.44 36.29
C GLN A 87 -25.34 -0.66 34.80
N HIS A 88 -25.09 -1.90 34.41
CA HIS A 88 -25.09 -2.33 33.02
C HIS A 88 -26.52 -2.20 32.49
N HIS A 89 -26.78 -1.20 31.66
CA HIS A 89 -27.90 -1.22 30.75
C HIS A 89 -27.70 -2.42 29.83
N HIS A 90 -28.67 -3.33 29.77
CA HIS A 90 -28.74 -4.42 28.82
C HIS A 90 -28.84 -3.83 27.38
N GLU A 91 -27.71 -3.51 26.73
CA GLU A 91 -27.67 -3.50 25.28
C GLU A 91 -27.97 -4.92 24.83
N GLU A 92 -28.96 -5.10 23.97
CA GLU A 92 -29.28 -6.40 23.39
C GLU A 92 -28.12 -6.85 22.50
N ASN A 93 -27.17 -7.58 23.10
CA ASN A 93 -26.05 -8.19 22.43
C ASN A 93 -26.56 -9.30 21.52
N ARG A 94 -26.61 -9.05 20.20
CA ARG A 94 -27.10 -10.02 19.21
C ARG A 94 -26.00 -11.03 18.86
N THR A 95 -26.46 -12.27 18.62
CA THR A 95 -25.59 -13.31 18.06
C THR A 95 -25.37 -13.07 16.56
N PHE A 96 -24.30 -13.62 16.01
CA PHE A 96 -24.06 -13.59 14.56
C PHE A 96 -25.24 -14.14 13.76
N GLU A 97 -25.88 -15.23 14.24
CA GLU A 97 -27.04 -15.83 13.58
C GLU A 97 -28.24 -14.88 13.54
N GLU A 98 -28.51 -14.13 14.61
CA GLU A 98 -29.58 -13.13 14.66
C GLU A 98 -29.33 -11.97 13.71
N ILE A 99 -28.07 -11.46 13.66
CA ILE A 99 -27.68 -10.42 12.70
C ILE A 99 -27.82 -10.91 11.25
N LYS A 100 -27.40 -12.13 10.97
CA LYS A 100 -27.55 -12.75 9.65
C LYS A 100 -29.02 -12.88 9.24
N LYS A 101 -29.88 -13.26 10.17
CA LYS A 101 -31.35 -13.31 9.94
C LYS A 101 -31.94 -11.92 9.72
N LEU A 102 -31.52 -10.92 10.51
CA LEU A 102 -31.96 -9.53 10.37
C LEU A 102 -31.64 -9.00 8.97
N ILE A 103 -30.37 -9.11 8.54
CA ILE A 103 -29.90 -8.68 7.23
C ILE A 103 -30.63 -9.47 6.11
N GLY A 104 -30.77 -10.78 6.27
CA GLY A 104 -31.42 -11.66 5.29
C GLY A 104 -32.88 -11.30 5.02
N ARG A 105 -33.64 -10.95 6.05
CA ARG A 105 -35.06 -10.55 5.98
C ARG A 105 -35.29 -9.13 5.44
N SER A 106 -34.26 -8.30 5.41
CA SER A 106 -34.35 -6.93 4.89
C SER A 106 -34.65 -6.91 3.38
N THR A 107 -35.08 -5.75 2.86
CA THR A 107 -35.26 -5.51 1.42
C THR A 107 -34.04 -4.82 0.78
N LEU A 108 -32.86 -4.93 1.39
CA LEU A 108 -31.59 -4.46 0.85
C LEU A 108 -31.20 -5.26 -0.40
N SER A 109 -30.31 -4.70 -1.22
CA SER A 109 -29.77 -5.39 -2.39
C SER A 109 -29.06 -6.69 -2.01
N ALA A 110 -29.00 -7.66 -2.91
CA ALA A 110 -28.28 -8.92 -2.68
C ALA A 110 -26.79 -8.67 -2.39
N TRP A 111 -26.18 -7.68 -3.05
CA TRP A 111 -24.78 -7.33 -2.85
C TRP A 111 -24.53 -6.80 -1.44
N VAL A 112 -25.33 -5.83 -0.97
CA VAL A 112 -25.23 -5.29 0.39
C VAL A 112 -25.42 -6.38 1.42
N LYS A 113 -26.44 -7.24 1.28
CA LYS A 113 -26.67 -8.38 2.18
C LYS A 113 -25.45 -9.29 2.28
N ASN A 114 -24.96 -9.73 1.12
CA ASN A 114 -23.84 -10.66 1.06
C ASN A 114 -22.56 -10.06 1.66
N LYS A 115 -22.26 -8.80 1.34
CA LYS A 115 -21.07 -8.12 1.86
C LYS A 115 -21.17 -7.84 3.36
N SER A 116 -22.31 -7.36 3.83
CA SER A 116 -22.52 -7.15 5.28
C SER A 116 -22.38 -8.46 6.08
N VAL A 117 -22.99 -9.55 5.60
CA VAL A 117 -22.84 -10.86 6.25
C VAL A 117 -21.39 -11.33 6.23
N ALA A 118 -20.64 -11.10 5.14
CA ALA A 118 -19.23 -11.48 5.05
C ALA A 118 -18.36 -10.69 6.05
N VAL A 119 -18.61 -9.40 6.25
CA VAL A 119 -17.91 -8.60 7.27
C VAL A 119 -18.21 -9.13 8.66
N PHE A 120 -19.47 -9.40 9.00
CA PHE A 120 -19.84 -9.99 10.30
C PHE A 120 -19.28 -11.40 10.49
N GLN A 121 -19.18 -12.20 9.44
CA GLN A 121 -18.54 -13.53 9.49
C GLN A 121 -17.09 -13.43 9.95
N ARG A 122 -16.33 -12.46 9.42
CA ARG A 122 -14.92 -12.24 9.82
C ARG A 122 -14.80 -11.87 11.30
N LEU A 123 -15.70 -11.02 11.78
CA LEU A 123 -15.77 -10.67 13.20
C LEU A 123 -16.12 -11.89 14.05
N ALA A 124 -17.12 -12.69 13.65
CA ALA A 124 -17.53 -13.89 14.36
C ALA A 124 -16.43 -14.96 14.39
N GLU A 125 -15.68 -15.13 13.31
CA GLU A 125 -14.52 -16.03 13.26
C GLU A 125 -13.40 -15.60 14.18
N ALA A 126 -13.10 -14.29 14.24
CA ALA A 126 -12.07 -13.75 15.14
C ALA A 126 -12.48 -13.91 16.61
N GLU A 127 -13.69 -13.48 16.97
CA GLU A 127 -14.24 -13.62 18.31
C GLU A 127 -14.39 -15.08 18.72
N GLY A 128 -14.88 -15.93 17.80
CA GLY A 128 -15.01 -17.37 18.03
C GLY A 128 -13.68 -18.03 18.35
N LYS A 129 -12.61 -17.62 17.65
CA LYS A 129 -11.24 -18.10 17.90
C LYS A 129 -10.72 -17.64 19.27
N ILE A 130 -10.97 -16.40 19.66
CA ILE A 130 -10.56 -15.82 20.97
C ILE A 130 -11.29 -16.54 22.11
N HIS A 131 -12.59 -16.84 21.94
CA HIS A 131 -13.43 -17.46 22.97
C HIS A 131 -13.47 -18.99 22.91
N GLY A 132 -12.84 -19.63 21.95
CA GLY A 132 -12.95 -21.08 21.76
C GLY A 132 -14.36 -21.55 21.41
N ARG A 133 -15.14 -20.72 20.68
CA ARG A 133 -16.53 -20.99 20.29
C ARG A 133 -16.68 -21.06 18.78
N GLN A 134 -17.74 -21.75 18.33
CA GLN A 134 -18.11 -21.73 16.90
C GLN A 134 -18.62 -20.33 16.51
N PRO A 135 -18.30 -19.80 15.34
CA PRO A 135 -18.69 -18.45 14.90
C PRO A 135 -20.21 -18.19 15.01
N GLU A 136 -21.04 -19.18 14.72
CA GLU A 136 -22.51 -19.06 14.75
C GLU A 136 -23.06 -18.80 16.17
N LYS A 137 -22.31 -19.23 17.20
CA LYS A 137 -22.66 -19.10 18.61
C LYS A 137 -21.96 -17.96 19.32
N VAL A 138 -21.26 -17.13 18.60
CA VAL A 138 -20.59 -15.95 19.14
C VAL A 138 -21.66 -14.91 19.51
N HIS A 139 -21.62 -14.46 20.75
CA HIS A 139 -22.27 -13.22 21.17
C HIS A 139 -21.26 -12.09 21.00
N PHE A 140 -21.59 -11.12 20.22
CA PHE A 140 -20.75 -9.95 20.06
C PHE A 140 -20.88 -9.05 21.30
N HIS A 141 -19.80 -8.84 22.02
CA HIS A 141 -19.78 -8.00 23.20
C HIS A 141 -19.64 -6.52 22.88
N GLU A 142 -19.02 -6.20 21.73
CA GLU A 142 -18.75 -4.82 21.29
C GLU A 142 -19.37 -4.53 19.91
N VAL A 143 -19.47 -5.54 19.04
CA VAL A 143 -19.87 -5.38 17.63
C VAL A 143 -21.31 -5.83 17.36
N GLY A 144 -22.02 -6.33 18.35
CA GLY A 144 -23.43 -6.75 18.29
C GLY A 144 -24.43 -5.64 18.57
N ALA A 145 -23.96 -4.49 19.01
CA ALA A 145 -24.77 -3.32 19.28
C ALA A 145 -25.31 -2.67 17.99
N VAL A 146 -26.31 -1.86 18.12
CA VAL A 146 -27.02 -1.24 16.99
C VAL A 146 -26.11 -0.36 16.15
N ASP A 147 -25.19 0.37 16.76
CA ASP A 147 -24.21 1.24 16.11
C ASP A 147 -23.31 0.45 15.15
N SER A 148 -22.74 -0.66 15.59
CA SER A 148 -21.87 -1.49 14.76
C SER A 148 -22.61 -2.15 13.60
N ILE A 149 -23.90 -2.51 13.79
CA ILE A 149 -24.73 -3.03 12.70
C ILE A 149 -24.97 -1.94 11.65
N VAL A 150 -25.26 -0.72 12.10
CA VAL A 150 -25.48 0.43 11.22
C VAL A 150 -24.18 0.79 10.48
N ASP A 151 -23.03 0.77 11.17
CA ASP A 151 -21.73 1.04 10.57
C ASP A 151 -21.37 0.05 9.48
N ILE A 152 -21.50 -1.24 9.74
CA ILE A 152 -21.13 -2.28 8.76
C ILE A 152 -22.07 -2.27 7.57
N VAL A 153 -23.38 -2.26 7.80
CA VAL A 153 -24.36 -2.26 6.71
C VAL A 153 -24.33 -0.93 5.96
N GLY A 154 -24.17 0.19 6.69
CA GLY A 154 -24.02 1.53 6.13
C GLY A 154 -22.80 1.66 5.22
N ALA A 155 -21.66 1.11 5.61
CA ALA A 155 -20.45 1.06 4.80
C ALA A 155 -20.69 0.31 3.47
N CYS A 156 -21.38 -0.84 3.53
CA CYS A 156 -21.74 -1.61 2.34
C CYS A 156 -22.69 -0.83 1.42
N ILE A 157 -23.70 -0.17 1.99
CA ILE A 157 -24.64 0.68 1.22
C ILE A 157 -23.90 1.84 0.57
N ALA A 158 -23.05 2.55 1.31
CA ALA A 158 -22.30 3.70 0.80
C ALA A 158 -21.38 3.29 -0.37
N LEU A 159 -20.70 2.14 -0.28
CA LEU A 159 -19.92 1.58 -1.40
C LEU A 159 -20.78 1.25 -2.60
N GLU A 160 -21.98 0.69 -2.40
CA GLU A 160 -22.90 0.43 -3.49
C GLU A 160 -23.39 1.71 -4.16
N LEU A 161 -23.68 2.76 -3.39
CA LEU A 161 -24.08 4.09 -3.90
C LEU A 161 -22.96 4.75 -4.71
N LEU A 162 -21.70 4.48 -4.42
CA LEU A 162 -20.54 4.92 -5.21
C LEU A 162 -20.24 4.02 -6.43
N GLY A 163 -21.10 3.02 -6.70
CA GLY A 163 -20.96 2.14 -7.87
C GLY A 163 -20.01 0.97 -7.66
N LYS A 164 -19.73 0.58 -6.42
CA LYS A 164 -18.87 -0.58 -6.07
C LYS A 164 -17.48 -0.47 -6.68
N PRO A 165 -16.73 0.60 -6.39
CA PRO A 165 -15.38 0.76 -6.94
C PRO A 165 -14.48 -0.38 -6.45
N ARG A 166 -13.42 -0.65 -7.21
CA ARG A 166 -12.28 -1.45 -6.73
C ARG A 166 -11.65 -0.75 -5.54
N VAL A 167 -11.37 -1.45 -4.44
CA VAL A 167 -10.84 -0.82 -3.24
C VAL A 167 -9.40 -1.24 -2.99
N LEU A 168 -8.52 -0.26 -2.85
CA LEU A 168 -7.12 -0.39 -2.49
C LEU A 168 -6.86 0.41 -1.21
N ALA A 169 -5.82 0.07 -0.45
CA ALA A 169 -5.48 0.83 0.75
C ALA A 169 -3.97 1.00 0.95
N ALA A 170 -3.60 2.04 1.69
CA ALA A 170 -2.27 2.19 2.26
C ALA A 170 -1.97 1.03 3.23
N PRO A 171 -0.69 0.75 3.55
CA PRO A 171 -0.33 -0.16 4.64
C PRO A 171 -1.03 0.23 5.94
N VAL A 172 -1.44 -0.79 6.72
CA VAL A 172 -2.16 -0.55 7.98
C VAL A 172 -1.24 0.05 9.02
N VAL A 173 -1.66 1.20 9.56
CA VAL A 173 -0.99 1.87 10.68
C VAL A 173 -1.89 1.75 11.92
N GLU A 174 -1.30 1.29 13.02
CA GLU A 174 -1.97 1.13 14.30
C GLU A 174 -1.20 1.90 15.38
N GLY A 175 -1.92 2.25 16.45
CA GLY A 175 -1.31 2.92 17.60
C GLY A 175 -0.58 1.97 18.54
N THR A 176 -0.22 2.53 19.68
CA THR A 176 0.37 1.82 20.83
C THR A 176 -0.50 2.07 22.07
N GLY A 177 -0.11 1.51 23.20
CA GLY A 177 -0.84 1.73 24.44
C GLY A 177 -1.87 0.64 24.75
N TRP A 178 -3.00 1.02 25.30
CA TRP A 178 -3.97 0.09 25.88
C TRP A 178 -5.39 0.46 25.49
N VAL A 179 -6.22 -0.55 25.25
CA VAL A 179 -7.66 -0.43 25.04
C VAL A 179 -8.41 -1.18 26.13
N ASP A 180 -9.43 -0.55 26.68
CA ASP A 180 -10.38 -1.21 27.60
C ASP A 180 -11.52 -1.80 26.77
N CYS A 181 -11.66 -3.11 26.80
CA CYS A 181 -12.66 -3.86 26.07
C CYS A 181 -13.47 -4.77 27.01
N ALA A 182 -14.51 -5.42 26.51
CA ALA A 182 -15.36 -6.33 27.31
C ALA A 182 -14.59 -7.45 28.02
N HIS A 183 -13.38 -7.76 27.56
CA HIS A 183 -12.50 -8.80 28.10
C HIS A 183 -11.44 -8.28 29.08
N GLY A 184 -11.49 -6.99 29.39
CA GLY A 184 -10.52 -6.31 30.24
C GLY A 184 -9.61 -5.39 29.42
N ARG A 185 -8.48 -5.02 29.99
CA ARG A 185 -7.52 -4.08 29.39
C ARG A 185 -6.46 -4.83 28.59
N PHE A 186 -6.39 -4.56 27.29
CA PHE A 186 -5.45 -5.19 26.37
C PHE A 186 -4.50 -4.18 25.71
N PRO A 187 -3.28 -4.59 25.34
CA PRO A 187 -2.43 -3.74 24.51
C PRO A 187 -3.01 -3.60 23.11
N VAL A 188 -2.81 -2.43 22.51
CA VAL A 188 -3.16 -2.16 21.11
C VAL A 188 -2.11 -2.81 20.18
N PRO A 189 -2.51 -3.48 19.08
CA PRO A 189 -3.88 -3.68 18.55
C PRO A 189 -4.72 -4.65 19.40
N ALA A 190 -6.03 -4.41 19.44
CA ALA A 190 -6.97 -5.32 20.13
C ALA A 190 -6.90 -6.75 19.56
N PRO A 191 -7.12 -7.80 20.37
CA PRO A 191 -7.00 -9.19 19.93
C PRO A 191 -7.85 -9.53 18.69
N ALA A 192 -9.09 -9.02 18.60
CA ALA A 192 -9.97 -9.22 17.47
C ALA A 192 -9.42 -8.55 16.20
N THR A 193 -8.92 -7.32 16.30
CA THR A 193 -8.28 -6.60 15.19
C THR A 193 -7.11 -7.38 14.63
N LEU A 194 -6.18 -7.86 15.48
CA LEU A 194 -5.06 -8.68 15.04
C LEU A 194 -5.49 -10.00 14.41
N ALA A 195 -6.49 -10.67 14.98
CA ALA A 195 -6.98 -11.93 14.44
C ALA A 195 -7.58 -11.77 13.04
N ILE A 196 -8.34 -10.69 12.81
CA ILE A 196 -8.97 -10.39 11.51
C ILE A 196 -7.90 -10.05 10.46
N LEU A 197 -6.98 -9.15 10.77
CA LEU A 197 -5.92 -8.73 9.84
C LEU A 197 -4.97 -9.90 9.53
N GLY A 198 -4.57 -10.66 10.56
CA GLY A 198 -3.70 -11.82 10.40
C GLY A 198 -4.30 -12.94 9.55
N ALA A 199 -5.62 -13.19 9.66
CA ALA A 199 -6.32 -14.19 8.84
C ALA A 199 -6.28 -13.86 7.33
N ARG A 200 -6.04 -12.60 6.96
CA ARG A 200 -5.89 -12.12 5.58
C ARG A 200 -4.44 -11.86 5.18
N GLY A 201 -3.48 -12.13 6.05
CA GLY A 201 -2.07 -11.84 5.80
C GLY A 201 -1.77 -10.35 5.70
N ILE A 202 -2.57 -9.50 6.35
CA ILE A 202 -2.41 -8.05 6.32
C ILE A 202 -1.38 -7.63 7.39
N GLY A 203 -0.27 -7.06 6.95
CA GLY A 203 0.77 -6.54 7.84
C GLY A 203 0.33 -5.26 8.54
N VAL A 204 0.72 -5.13 9.82
CA VAL A 204 0.42 -3.97 10.67
C VAL A 204 1.72 -3.31 11.11
N THR A 205 1.81 -1.98 10.99
CA THR A 205 2.92 -1.19 11.52
C THR A 205 2.42 -0.30 12.65
N GLN A 206 3.01 -0.41 13.82
CA GLN A 206 2.66 0.47 14.94
C GLN A 206 3.36 1.83 14.83
N CYS A 207 2.68 2.87 15.29
CA CYS A 207 3.18 4.24 15.36
C CYS A 207 3.07 4.79 16.78
N ASP A 208 3.73 5.90 17.02
CA ASP A 208 3.74 6.58 18.34
C ASP A 208 2.45 7.39 18.57
N GLU A 209 1.30 6.68 18.60
CA GLU A 209 0.00 7.23 19.01
C GLU A 209 -0.57 6.33 20.10
N PRO A 210 -0.85 6.86 21.33
CA PRO A 210 -1.22 6.02 22.48
C PRO A 210 -2.70 5.59 22.48
N HIS A 211 -3.28 5.36 21.30
CA HIS A 211 -4.69 4.99 21.11
C HIS A 211 -4.84 3.93 20.03
N GLU A 212 -5.94 3.17 20.12
CA GLU A 212 -6.39 2.31 19.03
C GLU A 212 -6.78 3.16 17.82
N LEU A 213 -6.19 2.88 16.68
CA LEU A 213 -6.46 3.54 15.39
C LEU A 213 -7.36 2.69 14.50
N VAL A 214 -7.21 1.37 14.56
CA VAL A 214 -7.98 0.43 13.74
C VAL A 214 -8.91 -0.37 14.62
N THR A 215 -10.19 -0.05 14.57
CA THR A 215 -11.20 -0.80 15.33
C THR A 215 -11.44 -2.19 14.73
N PRO A 216 -12.00 -3.17 15.47
CA PRO A 216 -12.39 -4.47 14.92
C PRO A 216 -13.30 -4.34 13.69
N THR A 217 -14.26 -3.41 13.72
CA THR A 217 -15.15 -3.09 12.58
C THR A 217 -14.34 -2.59 11.37
N GLY A 218 -13.42 -1.65 11.59
CA GLY A 218 -12.52 -1.14 10.56
C GLY A 218 -11.66 -2.24 9.96
N ALA A 219 -11.07 -3.11 10.80
CA ALA A 219 -10.28 -4.26 10.35
C ALA A 219 -11.10 -5.23 9.50
N ALA A 220 -12.35 -5.51 9.88
CA ALA A 220 -13.23 -6.40 9.13
C ALA A 220 -13.65 -5.82 7.76
N LEU A 221 -13.88 -4.51 7.70
CA LEU A 221 -14.13 -3.80 6.44
C LEU A 221 -12.89 -3.84 5.53
N LEU A 222 -11.70 -3.57 6.06
CA LEU A 222 -10.45 -3.71 5.31
C LEU A 222 -10.28 -5.14 4.77
N ALA A 223 -10.45 -6.13 5.62
CA ALA A 223 -10.29 -7.54 5.27
C ALA A 223 -11.29 -8.02 4.20
N GLU A 224 -12.48 -7.42 4.10
CA GLU A 224 -13.50 -7.79 3.12
C GLU A 224 -13.35 -7.06 1.80
N PHE A 225 -13.00 -5.77 1.81
CA PHE A 225 -13.09 -4.95 0.61
C PHE A 225 -11.76 -4.67 -0.07
N ILE A 226 -10.63 -4.72 0.66
CA ILE A 226 -9.34 -4.34 0.08
C ILE A 226 -8.79 -5.49 -0.77
N GLU A 227 -8.49 -5.19 -2.03
CA GLU A 227 -7.85 -6.14 -2.95
C GLU A 227 -6.33 -6.20 -2.75
N SER A 228 -5.70 -5.05 -2.51
CA SER A 228 -4.27 -4.98 -2.21
C SER A 228 -3.91 -3.79 -1.34
N PHE A 229 -2.84 -3.95 -0.57
CA PHE A 229 -2.24 -2.90 0.27
C PHE A 229 -0.94 -2.43 -0.34
N GLY A 230 -0.70 -1.12 -0.32
CA GLY A 230 0.52 -0.51 -0.83
C GLY A 230 0.39 1.00 -0.98
N PRO A 231 1.46 1.68 -1.41
CA PRO A 231 1.39 3.11 -1.71
C PRO A 231 0.46 3.37 -2.89
N MET A 232 -0.17 4.56 -2.90
CA MET A 232 -0.98 5.00 -4.05
C MET A 232 -0.11 5.07 -5.31
N GLN A 233 -0.48 4.29 -6.33
CA GLN A 233 0.27 4.24 -7.59
C GLN A 233 -0.68 4.40 -8.77
N SER A 234 -0.27 5.24 -9.74
CA SER A 234 -0.96 5.41 -11.02
C SER A 234 -2.47 5.68 -10.90
N LEU A 235 -2.92 6.33 -9.83
CA LEU A 235 -4.31 6.72 -9.61
C LEU A 235 -4.48 8.20 -9.98
N VAL A 236 -5.32 8.48 -10.95
CA VAL A 236 -5.76 9.86 -11.25
C VAL A 236 -6.94 10.18 -10.34
N ALA A 237 -6.70 11.02 -9.33
CA ALA A 237 -7.72 11.41 -8.37
C ALA A 237 -8.80 12.28 -9.04
N GLU A 238 -10.04 11.85 -8.99
CA GLU A 238 -11.20 12.63 -9.41
C GLU A 238 -11.85 13.34 -8.21
N LYS A 239 -11.90 12.66 -7.06
CA LYS A 239 -12.49 13.18 -5.83
C LYS A 239 -11.67 12.73 -4.63
N ILE A 240 -11.61 13.58 -3.62
CA ILE A 240 -11.01 13.31 -2.33
C ILE A 240 -12.06 13.55 -1.25
N GLY A 241 -12.22 12.61 -0.35
CA GLY A 241 -13.14 12.71 0.79
C GLY A 241 -12.46 12.38 2.10
N PHE A 242 -12.92 12.98 3.19
CA PHE A 242 -12.40 12.79 4.52
C PHE A 242 -13.51 12.38 5.48
N GLY A 243 -13.30 11.23 6.14
CA GLY A 243 -14.14 10.78 7.26
C GLY A 243 -13.47 11.12 8.59
N LEU A 244 -14.19 11.79 9.47
CA LEU A 244 -13.66 12.32 10.73
C LEU A 244 -13.94 11.35 11.87
N GLY A 245 -12.91 10.95 12.61
CA GLY A 245 -13.05 10.17 13.83
C GLY A 245 -13.46 11.04 15.03
N THR A 246 -13.95 10.41 16.08
CA THR A 246 -14.46 11.11 17.27
C THR A 246 -13.33 11.61 18.17
N ARG A 247 -12.31 10.79 18.42
CA ARG A 247 -11.19 11.11 19.31
C ARG A 247 -10.25 12.14 18.71
N ASP A 248 -9.57 12.91 19.56
CA ASP A 248 -8.42 13.72 19.16
C ASP A 248 -7.13 12.93 19.40
N HIS A 249 -6.31 12.82 18.37
CA HIS A 249 -5.00 12.19 18.44
C HIS A 249 -3.92 13.20 18.77
N GLN A 250 -2.78 12.72 19.28
CA GLN A 250 -1.70 13.59 19.72
C GLN A 250 -0.71 13.92 18.58
N THR A 251 -0.44 12.94 17.72
CA THR A 251 0.63 13.02 16.71
C THR A 251 0.12 13.27 15.29
N ARG A 252 -1.18 13.09 15.05
CA ARG A 252 -1.79 13.14 13.72
C ARG A 252 -3.28 13.49 13.77
N PRO A 253 -3.87 14.03 12.71
CA PRO A 253 -5.31 14.23 12.67
C PRO A 253 -6.04 12.88 12.62
N ASN A 254 -7.08 12.70 13.44
CA ASN A 254 -7.92 11.50 13.39
C ASN A 254 -8.90 11.58 12.21
N VAL A 255 -8.41 11.28 11.03
CA VAL A 255 -9.16 11.33 9.77
C VAL A 255 -8.79 10.14 8.87
N LEU A 256 -9.77 9.62 8.16
CA LEU A 256 -9.60 8.70 7.05
C LEU A 256 -9.66 9.50 5.75
N ARG A 257 -8.62 9.46 4.93
CA ARG A 257 -8.64 10.02 3.59
C ARG A 257 -9.02 8.95 2.58
N ALA A 258 -10.03 9.22 1.77
CA ALA A 258 -10.46 8.37 0.67
C ALA A 258 -10.29 9.12 -0.66
N VAL A 259 -9.71 8.47 -1.65
CA VAL A 259 -9.48 9.03 -2.99
C VAL A 259 -10.18 8.15 -4.01
N LEU A 260 -11.17 8.73 -4.70
CA LEU A 260 -11.87 8.07 -5.80
C LEU A 260 -11.30 8.58 -7.13
N GLY A 261 -10.98 7.66 -8.03
CA GLY A 261 -10.41 8.02 -9.32
C GLY A 261 -10.30 6.84 -10.27
N GLU A 262 -9.54 7.02 -11.31
CA GLU A 262 -9.24 5.96 -12.27
C GLU A 262 -7.80 5.47 -12.11
N ALA A 263 -7.65 4.17 -11.85
CA ALA A 263 -6.33 3.55 -11.90
C ALA A 263 -5.89 3.41 -13.36
N LEU A 264 -4.76 3.99 -13.69
CA LEU A 264 -4.13 3.79 -14.99
C LEU A 264 -3.51 2.39 -15.03
N GLU A 265 -4.26 1.43 -15.55
CA GLU A 265 -3.69 0.13 -15.90
C GLU A 265 -2.79 0.31 -17.13
N PHE A 266 -1.48 0.22 -16.95
CA PHE A 266 -0.56 0.09 -18.05
C PHE A 266 -0.68 -1.32 -18.68
N SER A 267 -1.79 -1.61 -19.32
CA SER A 267 -1.87 -2.73 -20.25
C SER A 267 -1.34 -2.27 -21.60
N LEU A 268 -0.56 -3.12 -22.27
CA LEU A 268 -0.06 -2.90 -23.64
C LEU A 268 -1.18 -2.54 -24.66
N GLN A 269 -2.45 -2.75 -24.32
CA GLN A 269 -3.61 -2.39 -25.14
C GLN A 269 -4.11 -0.94 -24.93
N ALA A 270 -3.80 -0.29 -23.80
CA ALA A 270 -4.18 1.10 -23.56
C ALA A 270 -3.33 2.10 -24.38
N ALA A 271 -2.11 1.70 -24.77
CA ALA A 271 -1.24 2.53 -25.63
C ALA A 271 -1.84 2.82 -27.00
N SER A 272 -2.82 2.04 -27.48
CA SER A 272 -3.48 2.28 -28.78
C SER A 272 -4.66 3.27 -28.68
N ARG A 273 -5.31 3.40 -27.52
CA ARG A 273 -6.44 4.34 -27.30
C ARG A 273 -6.01 5.72 -26.82
N ALA A 274 -4.85 5.84 -26.19
CA ALA A 274 -4.30 7.12 -25.70
C ALA A 274 -3.82 8.05 -26.84
N ARG A 275 -3.74 7.57 -28.09
CA ARG A 275 -3.37 8.41 -29.25
C ARG A 275 -4.47 9.37 -29.73
N GLN A 276 -5.66 9.36 -29.12
CA GLN A 276 -6.78 10.23 -29.50
C GLN A 276 -7.15 11.31 -28.49
N ALA A 277 -6.48 11.39 -27.36
CA ALA A 277 -6.64 12.49 -26.40
C ALA A 277 -5.33 13.28 -26.33
N GLU A 278 -5.18 14.25 -27.22
CA GLU A 278 -4.18 15.31 -27.10
C GLU A 278 -4.51 16.18 -25.88
N ALA A 279 -3.90 15.88 -24.74
CA ALA A 279 -3.75 16.81 -23.63
C ALA A 279 -2.56 16.39 -22.76
N TRP A 280 -1.43 16.98 -23.04
CA TRP A 280 -0.31 17.33 -22.20
C TRP A 280 0.01 16.38 -21.02
N THR A 281 0.50 15.17 -21.29
CA THR A 281 1.39 14.41 -20.40
C THR A 281 2.74 14.33 -21.08
N PRO A 282 3.85 14.71 -20.45
CA PRO A 282 5.16 14.42 -20.99
C PRO A 282 5.30 12.91 -21.03
N THR A 283 5.20 12.30 -22.21
CA THR A 283 5.57 10.92 -22.46
C THR A 283 7.05 10.79 -22.13
N ARG A 284 7.35 10.35 -20.92
CA ARG A 284 8.73 10.05 -20.53
C ARG A 284 9.14 8.80 -21.28
N ASP A 285 9.99 8.96 -22.24
CA ASP A 285 10.43 7.92 -23.19
C ASP A 285 11.55 7.03 -22.61
N TRP A 286 11.63 6.93 -21.28
CA TRP A 286 12.55 6.01 -20.61
C TRP A 286 11.81 4.82 -20.00
N GLU A 287 12.48 3.69 -19.95
CA GLU A 287 12.03 2.51 -19.22
C GLU A 287 12.36 2.67 -17.74
N THR A 288 11.44 2.24 -16.87
CA THR A 288 11.66 2.18 -15.42
C THR A 288 11.64 0.73 -14.98
N ASP A 289 12.63 0.32 -14.18
CA ASP A 289 12.64 -0.97 -13.50
C ASP A 289 13.13 -0.82 -12.04
N ARG A 290 12.95 -1.86 -11.25
CA ARG A 290 13.50 -1.95 -9.90
C ARG A 290 14.62 -2.98 -9.88
N VAL A 291 15.67 -2.66 -9.15
CA VAL A 291 16.83 -3.52 -8.96
C VAL A 291 17.17 -3.64 -7.48
N ALA A 292 17.68 -4.79 -7.08
CA ALA A 292 18.33 -4.95 -5.80
C ALA A 292 19.79 -4.45 -5.91
N VAL A 293 20.21 -3.65 -4.94
CA VAL A 293 21.59 -3.21 -4.73
C VAL A 293 22.09 -3.92 -3.49
N LEU A 294 23.06 -4.80 -3.68
CA LEU A 294 23.69 -5.60 -2.63
C LEU A 294 25.08 -5.03 -2.34
N GLU A 295 25.39 -4.76 -1.10
CA GLU A 295 26.64 -4.14 -0.71
C GLU A 295 27.30 -4.83 0.47
N THR A 296 28.61 -4.99 0.43
CA THR A 296 29.41 -5.43 1.57
C THR A 296 30.78 -4.73 1.60
N ASN A 297 31.30 -4.51 2.81
CA ASN A 297 32.63 -3.92 3.01
C ASN A 297 33.63 -5.02 3.31
N LEU A 298 34.75 -5.02 2.59
CA LEU A 298 35.79 -6.05 2.67
C LEU A 298 37.15 -5.39 2.90
N ASP A 299 37.89 -5.81 3.95
CA ASP A 299 39.24 -5.32 4.29
C ASP A 299 40.31 -6.46 4.34
N ASP A 300 39.88 -7.70 4.01
CA ASP A 300 40.70 -8.90 4.13
C ASP A 300 40.57 -9.85 2.93
N VAL A 301 40.19 -9.32 1.75
CA VAL A 301 40.05 -10.07 0.49
C VAL A 301 41.13 -9.66 -0.51
N SER A 302 41.72 -10.62 -1.25
CA SER A 302 42.68 -10.30 -2.30
C SER A 302 42.00 -9.74 -3.55
N GLY A 303 42.73 -8.91 -4.32
CA GLY A 303 42.25 -8.38 -5.59
C GLY A 303 41.94 -9.49 -6.62
N GLU A 304 42.59 -10.65 -6.54
CA GLU A 304 42.38 -11.80 -7.41
C GLU A 304 41.01 -12.46 -7.13
N ILE A 305 40.66 -12.61 -5.83
CA ILE A 305 39.33 -13.14 -5.44
C ILE A 305 38.25 -12.17 -5.85
N LEU A 306 38.45 -10.86 -5.67
CA LEU A 306 37.48 -9.83 -6.14
C LEU A 306 37.31 -9.86 -7.65
N GLY A 307 38.41 -9.98 -8.40
CA GLY A 307 38.36 -10.10 -9.86
C GLY A 307 37.59 -11.31 -10.34
N HIS A 308 37.86 -12.47 -9.75
CA HIS A 308 37.14 -13.70 -10.00
C HIS A 308 35.64 -13.56 -9.67
N PHE A 309 35.32 -13.00 -8.51
CA PHE A 309 33.93 -12.76 -8.12
C PHE A 309 33.17 -11.90 -9.12
N VAL A 310 33.77 -10.79 -9.59
CA VAL A 310 33.16 -9.91 -10.60
C VAL A 310 32.82 -10.67 -11.88
N GLU A 311 33.77 -11.48 -12.38
CA GLU A 311 33.54 -12.29 -13.58
C GLU A 311 32.44 -13.33 -13.38
N ALA A 312 32.48 -14.05 -12.27
CA ALA A 312 31.52 -15.10 -11.92
C ALA A 312 30.11 -14.53 -11.72
N ALA A 313 29.98 -13.40 -11.04
CA ALA A 313 28.69 -12.76 -10.79
C ALA A 313 28.06 -12.20 -12.08
N LEU A 314 28.86 -11.59 -12.98
CA LEU A 314 28.38 -11.15 -14.29
C LEU A 314 27.96 -12.34 -15.14
N ALA A 315 28.73 -13.44 -15.16
CA ALA A 315 28.38 -14.68 -15.85
C ALA A 315 27.10 -15.32 -15.29
N ALA A 316 26.84 -15.19 -13.98
CA ALA A 316 25.63 -15.61 -13.32
C ALA A 316 24.41 -14.70 -13.59
N GLY A 317 24.57 -13.59 -14.31
CA GLY A 317 23.49 -12.69 -14.71
C GLY A 317 23.29 -11.48 -13.80
N ALA A 318 24.28 -11.09 -13.00
CA ALA A 318 24.25 -9.80 -12.35
C ALA A 318 24.13 -8.67 -13.39
N LEU A 319 23.35 -7.65 -13.08
CA LEU A 319 23.14 -6.50 -13.97
C LEU A 319 24.37 -5.58 -14.04
N ASP A 320 25.07 -5.48 -12.90
CA ASP A 320 26.35 -4.78 -12.79
C ASP A 320 27.07 -5.25 -11.52
N VAL A 321 28.41 -5.23 -11.53
CA VAL A 321 29.27 -5.57 -10.40
C VAL A 321 30.47 -4.67 -10.42
N PHE A 322 30.71 -3.96 -9.32
CA PHE A 322 31.87 -3.11 -9.17
C PHE A 322 32.31 -3.00 -7.72
N HIS A 323 33.50 -2.50 -7.50
CA HIS A 323 33.99 -2.20 -6.17
C HIS A 323 34.59 -0.80 -6.07
N THR A 324 34.38 -0.15 -4.93
CA THR A 324 34.86 1.20 -4.64
C THR A 324 35.84 1.14 -3.50
N PRO A 325 37.04 1.73 -3.61
CA PRO A 325 37.97 1.83 -2.49
C PRO A 325 37.37 2.64 -1.34
N ILE A 326 37.50 2.12 -0.12
CA ILE A 326 37.00 2.77 1.09
C ILE A 326 38.06 2.71 2.22
N GLN A 327 37.91 3.59 3.21
CA GLN A 327 38.65 3.52 4.46
C GLN A 327 37.73 2.97 5.55
N MET A 328 38.12 1.87 6.17
CA MET A 328 37.32 1.17 7.21
C MET A 328 37.81 1.53 8.62
N LYS A 329 37.07 1.04 9.65
CA LYS A 329 37.47 1.18 11.06
C LYS A 329 38.90 0.72 11.28
N LYS A 330 39.59 1.22 12.32
CA LYS A 330 40.98 0.98 12.62
C LYS A 330 41.96 1.40 11.49
N ASN A 331 41.51 2.35 10.67
CA ASN A 331 42.28 2.92 9.57
C ASN A 331 42.77 1.88 8.53
N ARG A 332 41.96 0.86 8.27
CA ARG A 332 42.27 -0.19 7.27
C ARG A 332 41.76 0.20 5.91
N PRO A 333 42.58 0.11 4.86
CA PRO A 333 42.07 0.20 3.49
C PRO A 333 41.16 -1.02 3.19
N GLY A 334 40.08 -0.83 2.45
CA GLY A 334 39.18 -1.88 2.05
C GLY A 334 38.43 -1.50 0.78
N VAL A 335 37.50 -2.32 0.41
CA VAL A 335 36.62 -2.10 -0.75
C VAL A 335 35.17 -2.25 -0.34
N LEU A 336 34.31 -1.41 -0.90
CA LEU A 336 32.86 -1.62 -0.95
C LEU A 336 32.56 -2.40 -2.23
N LEU A 337 32.21 -3.67 -2.10
CA LEU A 337 31.71 -4.47 -3.20
C LEU A 337 30.22 -4.19 -3.38
N THR A 338 29.81 -3.84 -4.61
CA THR A 338 28.43 -3.57 -4.99
C THR A 338 27.99 -4.49 -6.12
N VAL A 339 26.86 -5.17 -5.95
CA VAL A 339 26.23 -6.02 -6.98
C VAL A 339 24.82 -5.49 -7.25
N LEU A 340 24.51 -5.21 -8.51
CA LEU A 340 23.17 -4.89 -8.97
C LEU A 340 22.56 -6.14 -9.60
N CYS A 341 21.37 -6.54 -9.18
CA CYS A 341 20.68 -7.70 -9.75
C CYS A 341 19.16 -7.45 -9.85
N ALA A 342 18.45 -8.35 -10.53
CA ALA A 342 16.99 -8.35 -10.47
C ALA A 342 16.52 -8.60 -9.03
N GLU A 343 15.38 -8.02 -8.65
CA GLU A 343 14.80 -8.17 -7.30
C GLU A 343 14.64 -9.64 -6.90
N THR A 344 14.24 -10.48 -7.85
CA THR A 344 14.07 -11.93 -7.68
C THR A 344 15.37 -12.70 -7.44
N ASP A 345 16.51 -12.13 -7.77
CA ASP A 345 17.83 -12.76 -7.67
C ASP A 345 18.63 -12.32 -6.44
N ALA A 346 18.06 -11.43 -5.62
CA ALA A 346 18.77 -10.80 -4.50
C ALA A 346 19.34 -11.82 -3.51
N ASP A 347 18.55 -12.83 -3.12
CA ASP A 347 19.00 -13.85 -2.18
C ASP A 347 20.12 -14.71 -2.76
N ARG A 348 20.02 -15.08 -4.04
CA ARG A 348 21.03 -15.87 -4.75
C ARG A 348 22.38 -15.14 -4.81
N PHE A 349 22.37 -13.85 -5.15
CA PHE A 349 23.60 -13.06 -5.17
C PHE A 349 24.13 -12.73 -3.78
N SER A 350 23.26 -12.57 -2.77
CA SER A 350 23.68 -12.45 -1.38
C SER A 350 24.42 -13.71 -0.91
N GLU A 351 23.88 -14.89 -1.21
CA GLU A 351 24.55 -16.16 -0.92
C GLU A 351 25.90 -16.28 -1.64
N MET A 352 25.96 -15.88 -2.92
CA MET A 352 27.19 -15.88 -3.69
C MET A 352 28.26 -14.97 -3.08
N ILE A 353 27.91 -13.76 -2.66
CA ILE A 353 28.82 -12.83 -1.95
C ILE A 353 29.39 -13.47 -0.69
N LEU A 354 28.50 -14.08 0.13
CA LEU A 354 28.92 -14.71 1.40
C LEU A 354 29.81 -15.94 1.21
N ARG A 355 29.66 -16.69 0.10
CA ARG A 355 30.46 -17.89 -0.19
C ARG A 355 31.80 -17.58 -0.86
N GLU A 356 31.83 -16.62 -1.76
CA GLU A 356 32.97 -16.36 -2.66
C GLU A 356 33.87 -15.23 -2.16
N THR A 357 33.50 -14.54 -1.08
CA THR A 357 34.28 -13.45 -0.49
C THR A 357 34.48 -13.66 1.02
N SER A 358 35.21 -12.75 1.67
CA SER A 358 35.36 -12.73 3.13
C SER A 358 34.17 -12.04 3.86
N ALA A 359 33.06 -11.77 3.18
CA ALA A 359 31.92 -11.07 3.75
C ALA A 359 31.22 -11.89 4.85
N PHE A 360 30.93 -11.25 6.00
CA PHE A 360 30.07 -11.81 7.05
C PHE A 360 28.62 -11.35 6.95
N GLY A 361 28.32 -10.41 6.07
CA GLY A 361 26.97 -9.91 5.88
C GLY A 361 26.86 -9.02 4.64
N VAL A 362 25.64 -8.93 4.11
CA VAL A 362 25.31 -8.16 2.93
C VAL A 362 24.19 -7.17 3.27
N ARG A 363 24.34 -5.92 2.89
CA ARG A 363 23.27 -4.90 2.95
C ARG A 363 22.51 -4.96 1.64
N GLN A 364 21.18 -4.94 1.73
CA GLN A 364 20.31 -4.91 0.57
C GLN A 364 19.46 -3.65 0.60
N THR A 365 19.41 -2.93 -0.53
CA THR A 365 18.48 -1.85 -0.79
C THR A 365 17.81 -2.03 -2.13
N MET A 366 16.58 -1.50 -2.28
CA MET A 366 15.88 -1.49 -3.56
C MET A 366 16.00 -0.13 -4.20
N ALA A 367 16.43 -0.10 -5.46
CA ALA A 367 16.55 1.13 -6.23
C ALA A 367 15.65 1.10 -7.46
N GLU A 368 14.95 2.22 -7.70
CA GLU A 368 14.27 2.46 -8.97
C GLU A 368 15.28 2.97 -9.98
N ARG A 369 15.35 2.34 -11.15
CA ARG A 369 16.28 2.68 -12.21
C ARG A 369 15.52 3.16 -13.43
N ARG A 370 15.98 4.28 -14.02
CA ARG A 370 15.49 4.84 -15.28
C ARG A 370 16.51 4.58 -16.37
N LYS A 371 16.07 4.02 -17.50
CA LYS A 371 16.92 3.63 -18.62
C LYS A 371 16.38 4.23 -19.90
N LEU A 372 17.28 4.65 -20.78
CA LEU A 372 16.88 4.94 -22.16
C LEU A 372 16.42 3.64 -22.83
N ARG A 373 15.41 3.73 -23.67
CA ARG A 373 15.05 2.64 -24.56
C ARG A 373 16.22 2.36 -25.49
N ARG A 374 16.68 1.10 -25.52
CA ARG A 374 17.88 0.69 -26.23
C ARG A 374 17.53 -0.03 -27.53
N GLU A 375 18.16 0.41 -28.63
CA GLU A 375 18.07 -0.23 -29.92
C GLU A 375 19.48 -0.60 -30.38
N PHE A 376 19.61 -1.71 -31.12
CA PHE A 376 20.88 -2.13 -31.69
C PHE A 376 20.81 -2.01 -33.21
N THR A 377 21.72 -1.25 -33.79
CA THR A 377 21.80 -1.02 -35.22
C THR A 377 23.19 -1.33 -35.73
N LYS A 378 23.29 -1.96 -36.90
CA LYS A 378 24.56 -2.24 -37.55
C LYS A 378 24.90 -1.13 -38.52
N ILE A 379 26.10 -0.60 -38.40
CA ILE A 379 26.61 0.50 -39.22
C ILE A 379 27.83 0.01 -39.96
N LYS A 380 27.84 0.25 -41.30
CA LYS A 380 28.99 -0.03 -42.17
C LYS A 380 30.04 1.07 -41.98
N THR A 381 31.26 0.66 -41.70
CA THR A 381 32.43 1.54 -41.61
C THR A 381 33.50 1.13 -42.62
N PRO A 382 34.52 1.95 -42.90
CA PRO A 382 35.62 1.56 -43.77
C PRO A 382 36.38 0.31 -43.34
N VAL A 383 36.29 -0.04 -42.06
CA VAL A 383 36.98 -1.23 -41.47
C VAL A 383 36.07 -2.44 -41.31
N GLY A 384 34.78 -2.30 -41.60
CA GLY A 384 33.78 -3.35 -41.52
C GLY A 384 32.49 -2.92 -40.81
N GLU A 385 31.57 -3.85 -40.64
CA GLU A 385 30.28 -3.63 -39.98
C GLU A 385 30.44 -3.68 -38.48
N ILE A 386 29.92 -2.67 -37.76
CA ILE A 386 29.97 -2.53 -36.30
C ILE A 386 28.56 -2.38 -35.77
N THR A 387 28.23 -3.09 -34.69
CA THR A 387 26.96 -2.94 -33.95
C THR A 387 27.05 -1.73 -33.02
N PHE A 388 26.05 -0.87 -33.07
CA PHE A 388 25.89 0.28 -32.17
C PHE A 388 24.70 0.09 -31.27
N LYS A 389 24.85 0.51 -30.03
CA LYS A 389 23.80 0.67 -29.07
C LYS A 389 23.33 2.12 -29.11
N ILE A 390 22.04 2.33 -29.41
CA ILE A 390 21.40 3.63 -29.54
C ILE A 390 20.41 3.81 -28.42
N GLY A 391 20.48 4.94 -27.73
CA GLY A 391 19.53 5.38 -26.71
C GLY A 391 18.69 6.55 -27.22
N ARG A 392 17.35 6.42 -27.16
CA ARG A 392 16.43 7.49 -27.56
C ARG A 392 15.71 8.09 -26.35
N LEU A 393 15.40 9.37 -26.44
CA LEU A 393 14.57 10.11 -25.52
C LEU A 393 13.66 11.05 -26.32
N ASN A 394 12.36 10.94 -26.15
CA ASN A 394 11.35 11.71 -26.90
C ASN A 394 11.55 11.56 -28.44
N GLY A 395 11.80 10.34 -28.88
CA GLY A 395 12.03 10.00 -30.29
C GLY A 395 13.38 10.44 -30.84
N LYS A 396 14.18 11.25 -30.12
CA LYS A 396 15.49 11.73 -30.55
C LYS A 396 16.61 10.83 -30.04
N VAL A 397 17.61 10.58 -30.84
CA VAL A 397 18.84 9.92 -30.40
C VAL A 397 19.60 10.86 -29.47
N VAL A 398 19.79 10.41 -28.20
CA VAL A 398 20.58 11.16 -27.22
C VAL A 398 21.90 10.47 -26.90
N GLN A 399 22.02 9.18 -27.24
CA GLN A 399 23.21 8.38 -27.00
C GLN A 399 23.41 7.38 -28.13
N ALA A 400 24.62 7.30 -28.66
CA ALA A 400 25.03 6.29 -29.63
C ALA A 400 26.44 5.84 -29.29
N ALA A 401 26.63 4.56 -29.03
CA ALA A 401 27.93 3.99 -28.69
C ALA A 401 28.17 2.67 -29.44
N PRO A 402 29.37 2.46 -29.98
CA PRO A 402 29.72 1.20 -30.58
C PRO A 402 29.82 0.11 -29.53
N GLU A 403 29.28 -1.09 -29.80
CA GLU A 403 29.37 -2.24 -28.91
C GLU A 403 30.79 -2.79 -28.86
N PHE A 404 31.32 -2.91 -27.63
CA PHE A 404 32.71 -3.33 -27.40
C PHE A 404 33.03 -4.66 -28.05
N GLU A 405 32.18 -5.69 -27.83
CA GLU A 405 32.42 -7.02 -28.39
C GLU A 405 32.37 -7.05 -29.92
N SER A 406 31.53 -6.21 -30.54
CA SER A 406 31.49 -6.04 -32.00
C SER A 406 32.79 -5.43 -32.51
N CYS A 407 33.29 -4.38 -31.84
CA CYS A 407 34.54 -3.73 -32.16
C CYS A 407 35.74 -4.66 -31.96
N LYS A 408 35.80 -5.41 -30.84
CA LYS A 408 36.88 -6.37 -30.53
C LYS A 408 36.95 -7.49 -31.56
N LYS A 409 35.82 -8.10 -31.90
CA LYS A 409 35.75 -9.14 -32.94
C LYS A 409 36.25 -8.62 -34.29
N LEU A 410 35.87 -7.38 -34.67
CA LEU A 410 36.31 -6.76 -35.91
C LEU A 410 37.81 -6.46 -35.89
N ALA A 411 38.35 -5.92 -34.78
CA ALA A 411 39.78 -5.64 -34.61
C ALA A 411 40.63 -6.89 -34.79
N VAL A 412 40.25 -8.01 -34.18
CA VAL A 412 40.94 -9.31 -34.31
C VAL A 412 40.83 -9.81 -35.74
N ARG A 413 39.65 -9.81 -36.34
CA ARG A 413 39.44 -10.30 -37.71
C ARG A 413 40.21 -9.48 -38.76
N ALA A 414 40.22 -8.16 -38.62
CA ALA A 414 40.89 -7.26 -39.55
C ALA A 414 42.39 -7.07 -39.23
N LYS A 415 42.87 -7.63 -38.14
CA LYS A 415 44.26 -7.48 -37.63
C LYS A 415 44.69 -6.04 -37.49
N ILE A 416 43.80 -5.19 -37.00
CA ILE A 416 44.06 -3.76 -36.73
C ILE A 416 43.86 -3.44 -35.25
N PRO A 417 44.53 -2.41 -34.71
CA PRO A 417 44.33 -1.99 -33.31
C PRO A 417 42.89 -1.63 -33.02
N LEU A 418 42.34 -2.06 -31.89
CA LEU A 418 40.99 -1.77 -31.44
C LEU A 418 40.69 -0.27 -31.47
N LYS A 419 41.66 0.59 -31.12
CA LYS A 419 41.56 2.06 -31.20
C LYS A 419 41.14 2.54 -32.60
N ARG A 420 41.70 1.96 -33.66
CA ARG A 420 41.36 2.29 -35.05
C ARG A 420 39.94 1.92 -35.41
N VAL A 421 39.43 0.82 -34.85
CA VAL A 421 38.03 0.42 -35.03
C VAL A 421 37.10 1.44 -34.38
N TYR A 422 37.43 1.88 -33.17
CA TYR A 422 36.65 2.92 -32.44
C TYR A 422 36.69 4.27 -33.18
N GLU A 423 37.85 4.70 -33.69
CA GLU A 423 37.96 5.91 -34.49
C GLU A 423 37.08 5.87 -35.75
N ALA A 424 37.06 4.73 -36.45
CA ALA A 424 36.20 4.53 -37.61
C ALA A 424 34.70 4.52 -37.23
N ALA A 425 34.36 3.87 -36.12
CA ALA A 425 33.00 3.85 -35.56
C ALA A 425 32.50 5.26 -35.24
N LEU A 426 33.27 6.04 -34.50
CA LEU A 426 32.89 7.42 -34.11
C LEU A 426 32.75 8.37 -35.29
N LYS A 427 33.59 8.20 -36.36
CA LYS A 427 33.45 8.96 -37.61
C LYS A 427 32.14 8.61 -38.33
N ALA A 428 31.78 7.33 -38.40
CA ALA A 428 30.56 6.88 -39.06
C ALA A 428 29.29 7.43 -38.40
N VAL A 429 29.24 7.56 -37.08
CA VAL A 429 28.10 8.17 -36.35
C VAL A 429 27.96 9.66 -36.66
N LYS A 430 29.08 10.40 -36.75
CA LYS A 430 29.05 11.84 -37.05
C LYS A 430 28.63 12.17 -38.46
N SER A 431 28.74 11.21 -39.38
CA SER A 431 28.50 11.41 -40.82
C SER A 431 27.17 10.83 -41.32
N GLY A 432 26.41 10.16 -40.45
CA GLY A 432 25.13 9.54 -40.82
C GLY A 432 23.97 10.54 -40.74
N PRO A 433 23.02 10.49 -41.70
CA PRO A 433 21.93 11.46 -41.82
C PRO A 433 20.82 11.33 -40.76
N ASP A 434 20.81 10.29 -39.91
CA ASP A 434 19.71 9.96 -38.96
C ASP A 434 20.15 9.81 -37.50
N PHE A 435 21.20 10.51 -37.07
CA PHE A 435 21.67 10.52 -35.67
C PHE A 435 21.52 11.89 -35.04
#